data_cac4aa4261fc095ff0a60a73da822c29
#
_entry.id   cac4aa4261fc095ff0a60a73da822c29
#
_cell.length_a   1.000
_cell.length_b   1.000
_cell.length_c   1.000
_cell.angle_alpha   90.00
_cell.angle_beta   90.00
_cell.angle_gamma   90.00
#
_symmetry.space_group_name_H-M   'P 1'
#
loop_
_entity.id
_entity.type
_entity.pdbx_description
1 polymer ?
#
loop_
_entity_poly.entity_id
_entity_poly.type
_entity_poly.pdbx_seq_one_letter_code
_entity_poly.pdbx_strand_id
1 'polypeptide(L)'
;MAKDSSTTAAAAKKPGRIAQLRTVLQQSKMLDPKIGWWMALAFVVVMAIAVGIGLAIGSPWLWYAVLMGIPLAALAATIVMSRRAERAAYAKLDGQPGAAGAALTSLRGGWFTSAEPVAVEGARSGSFAEAALVYRAVGRPGVVLVAEGPEARAQKLLLAEKKRVERVAPGVPVTAYRVGEGNAEGVVAIRKLTSKVQRMRATLTKEEVVTVNKRLRALGGVKLPVPQGIDPMRARPDRKAMRGR
;
A
#
# COMPACT_ATOMS: atom_id res chain seq x y z
N MET A 1 -42.81 -28.97 -21.74
CA MET A 1 -43.08 -27.60 -21.27
C MET A 1 -42.15 -27.28 -20.14
N ALA A 2 -40.97 -26.75 -20.42
CA ALA A 2 -40.00 -26.29 -19.44
C ALA A 2 -40.07 -24.76 -19.40
N LYS A 3 -40.34 -24.22 -18.23
CA LYS A 3 -40.57 -22.79 -18.00
C LYS A 3 -39.26 -22.15 -17.64
N ASP A 4 -38.74 -21.37 -18.58
CA ASP A 4 -37.54 -20.53 -18.40
C ASP A 4 -37.80 -19.50 -17.30
N SER A 5 -37.06 -19.63 -16.20
CA SER A 5 -36.97 -18.61 -15.15
C SER A 5 -35.72 -17.77 -15.41
N SER A 6 -35.83 -16.78 -16.28
CA SER A 6 -34.84 -15.71 -16.43
C SER A 6 -34.86 -14.83 -15.20
N THR A 7 -33.93 -15.08 -14.28
CA THR A 7 -33.67 -14.20 -13.13
C THR A 7 -32.99 -12.94 -13.65
N THR A 8 -33.77 -11.89 -13.83
CA THR A 8 -33.30 -10.53 -14.13
C THR A 8 -32.44 -10.04 -12.95
N ALA A 9 -31.13 -10.05 -13.12
CA ALA A 9 -30.23 -9.41 -12.19
C ALA A 9 -30.55 -7.90 -12.16
N ALA A 10 -31.24 -7.46 -11.14
CA ALA A 10 -31.52 -6.06 -10.87
C ALA A 10 -30.18 -5.31 -10.78
N ALA A 11 -29.89 -4.45 -11.75
CA ALA A 11 -28.76 -3.56 -11.75
C ALA A 11 -28.78 -2.71 -10.48
N ALA A 12 -27.89 -2.99 -9.54
CA ALA A 12 -27.76 -2.25 -8.30
C ALA A 12 -27.51 -0.76 -8.63
N LYS A 13 -28.50 0.09 -8.34
CA LYS A 13 -28.41 1.54 -8.48
C LYS A 13 -27.14 2.02 -7.77
N LYS A 14 -26.22 2.67 -8.52
CA LYS A 14 -25.01 3.26 -7.94
C LYS A 14 -25.42 4.19 -6.80
N PRO A 15 -24.91 3.99 -5.58
CA PRO A 15 -25.27 4.82 -4.43
C PRO A 15 -24.96 6.28 -4.73
N GLY A 16 -25.89 7.17 -4.39
CA GLY A 16 -25.72 8.61 -4.61
C GLY A 16 -24.46 9.13 -3.89
N ARG A 17 -23.89 10.25 -4.36
CA ARG A 17 -22.66 10.84 -3.81
C ARG A 17 -22.70 11.04 -2.28
N ILE A 18 -23.87 11.39 -1.74
CA ILE A 18 -24.08 11.58 -0.29
C ILE A 18 -24.04 10.22 0.43
N ALA A 19 -24.62 9.17 -0.15
CA ALA A 19 -24.59 7.82 0.41
C ALA A 19 -23.14 7.26 0.41
N GLN A 20 -22.37 7.51 -0.64
CA GLN A 20 -20.94 7.16 -0.70
C GLN A 20 -20.13 7.87 0.38
N LEU A 21 -20.33 9.18 0.59
CA LEU A 21 -19.71 9.95 1.67
C LEU A 21 -20.06 9.38 3.06
N ARG A 22 -21.33 8.99 3.25
CA ARG A 22 -21.79 8.42 4.51
C ARG A 22 -21.13 7.06 4.80
N THR A 23 -20.99 6.23 3.77
CA THR A 23 -20.32 4.92 3.89
C THR A 23 -18.84 5.10 4.22
N VAL A 24 -18.15 6.02 3.53
CA VAL A 24 -16.75 6.35 3.81
C VAL A 24 -16.58 6.89 5.23
N LEU A 25 -17.47 7.78 5.70
CA LEU A 25 -17.47 8.29 7.07
C LEU A 25 -17.67 7.19 8.11
N GLN A 26 -18.58 6.24 7.87
CA GLN A 26 -18.82 5.13 8.78
C GLN A 26 -17.61 4.19 8.84
N GLN A 27 -17.01 3.86 7.71
CA GLN A 27 -15.80 3.05 7.66
C GLN A 27 -14.61 3.76 8.33
N SER A 28 -14.48 5.06 8.14
CA SER A 28 -13.42 5.87 8.76
C SER A 28 -13.57 5.99 10.27
N LYS A 29 -14.80 6.05 10.80
CA LYS A 29 -15.08 6.02 12.26
C LYS A 29 -14.69 4.70 12.92
N MET A 30 -14.82 3.57 12.21
CA MET A 30 -14.36 2.27 12.72
C MET A 30 -12.83 2.18 12.80
N LEU A 31 -12.12 2.98 12.03
CA LEU A 31 -10.66 3.02 11.97
C LEU A 31 -10.05 4.00 12.99
N ASP A 32 -10.68 5.15 13.18
CA ASP A 32 -10.26 6.18 14.12
C ASP A 32 -11.48 6.90 14.71
N PRO A 33 -11.87 6.60 15.97
CA PRO A 33 -13.06 7.20 16.60
C PRO A 33 -12.92 8.72 16.78
N LYS A 34 -11.70 9.27 16.79
CA LYS A 34 -11.43 10.71 16.94
C LYS A 34 -11.49 11.49 15.62
N ILE A 35 -11.74 10.82 14.48
CA ILE A 35 -11.72 11.48 13.16
C ILE A 35 -12.77 12.61 13.06
N GLY A 36 -13.95 12.38 13.63
CA GLY A 36 -15.02 13.39 13.64
C GLY A 36 -14.65 14.67 14.38
N TRP A 37 -13.96 14.55 15.50
CA TRP A 37 -13.47 15.70 16.28
C TRP A 37 -12.45 16.53 15.49
N TRP A 38 -11.51 15.90 14.82
CA TRP A 38 -10.52 16.61 14.00
C TRP A 38 -11.11 17.25 12.76
N MET A 39 -12.15 16.65 12.16
CA MET A 39 -12.90 17.28 11.08
C MET A 39 -13.65 18.53 11.55
N ALA A 40 -14.33 18.42 12.69
CA ALA A 40 -15.02 19.55 13.31
C ALA A 40 -14.05 20.68 13.68
N LEU A 41 -12.90 20.34 14.26
CA LEU A 41 -11.85 21.31 14.58
C LEU A 41 -11.34 22.03 13.33
N ALA A 42 -11.03 21.29 12.26
CA ALA A 42 -10.56 21.90 11.01
C ALA A 42 -11.62 22.82 10.40
N PHE A 43 -12.89 22.41 10.43
CA PHE A 43 -14.00 23.23 9.95
C PHE A 43 -14.12 24.53 10.75
N VAL A 44 -14.11 24.44 12.09
CA VAL A 44 -14.23 25.61 12.99
C VAL A 44 -13.05 26.56 12.81
N VAL A 45 -11.82 26.06 12.70
CA VAL A 45 -10.63 26.90 12.52
C VAL A 45 -10.70 27.69 11.21
N VAL A 46 -11.03 27.03 10.09
CA VAL A 46 -11.15 27.71 8.80
C VAL A 46 -12.29 28.72 8.82
N MET A 47 -13.41 28.39 9.46
CA MET A 47 -14.55 29.29 9.60
C MET A 47 -14.22 30.52 10.48
N ALA A 48 -13.50 30.30 11.58
CA ALA A 48 -13.05 31.39 12.45
C ALA A 48 -12.09 32.36 11.73
N ILE A 49 -11.18 31.82 10.90
CA ILE A 49 -10.29 32.66 10.07
C ILE A 49 -11.10 33.43 9.05
N ALA A 50 -12.05 32.80 8.35
CA ALA A 50 -12.90 33.52 7.37
C ALA A 50 -13.72 34.65 7.99
N VAL A 51 -14.34 34.37 9.14
CA VAL A 51 -15.11 35.39 9.90
C VAL A 51 -14.18 36.50 10.41
N GLY A 52 -13.00 36.16 10.96
CA GLY A 52 -12.01 37.13 11.43
C GLY A 52 -11.55 38.08 10.32
N ILE A 53 -11.28 37.55 9.12
CA ILE A 53 -10.95 38.38 7.95
C ILE A 53 -12.14 39.28 7.55
N GLY A 54 -13.36 38.74 7.53
CA GLY A 54 -14.56 39.49 7.20
C GLY A 54 -14.83 40.65 8.17
N LEU A 55 -14.59 40.43 9.46
CA LEU A 55 -14.72 41.50 10.50
C LEU A 55 -13.64 42.58 10.36
N ALA A 56 -12.41 42.20 10.00
CA ALA A 56 -11.29 43.12 9.84
C ALA A 56 -11.47 44.06 8.64
N ILE A 57 -12.15 43.60 7.57
CA ILE A 57 -12.37 44.39 6.34
C ILE A 57 -13.64 45.28 6.45
N GLY A 58 -14.64 44.84 7.23
CA GLY A 58 -15.87 45.61 7.46
C GLY A 58 -17.15 45.00 6.91
N SER A 59 -18.29 45.65 7.23
CA SER A 59 -19.64 45.08 7.17
C SER A 59 -20.09 44.38 5.87
N PRO A 60 -19.90 44.84 4.64
CA PRO A 60 -20.40 44.05 3.51
C PRO A 60 -19.60 42.80 3.26
N TRP A 61 -18.29 42.75 3.60
CA TRP A 61 -17.39 41.67 3.36
C TRP A 61 -17.59 40.46 4.28
N LEU A 62 -18.22 40.66 5.43
CA LEU A 62 -18.51 39.56 6.37
C LEU A 62 -19.39 38.50 5.72
N TRP A 63 -20.43 38.89 4.99
CA TRP A 63 -21.33 37.94 4.31
C TRP A 63 -20.62 37.14 3.23
N TYR A 64 -19.74 37.80 2.46
CA TYR A 64 -18.91 37.09 1.45
C TYR A 64 -17.91 36.17 2.10
N ALA A 65 -17.30 36.56 3.22
CA ALA A 65 -16.37 35.74 3.97
C ALA A 65 -17.04 34.48 4.51
N VAL A 66 -18.25 34.55 5.05
CA VAL A 66 -19.03 33.42 5.52
C VAL A 66 -19.43 32.53 4.34
N LEU A 67 -19.96 33.10 3.24
CA LEU A 67 -20.40 32.35 2.07
C LEU A 67 -19.25 31.58 1.42
N MET A 68 -18.06 32.15 1.31
CA MET A 68 -16.86 31.48 0.80
C MET A 68 -16.19 30.59 1.85
N GLY A 69 -16.32 30.92 3.14
CA GLY A 69 -15.76 30.17 4.24
C GLY A 69 -16.36 28.79 4.39
N ILE A 70 -17.66 28.63 4.17
CA ILE A 70 -18.33 27.31 4.29
C ILE A 70 -17.75 26.25 3.34
N PRO A 71 -17.66 26.45 2.01
CA PRO A 71 -17.10 25.46 1.10
C PRO A 71 -15.61 25.22 1.37
N LEU A 72 -14.86 26.26 1.76
CA LEU A 72 -13.45 26.14 2.09
C LEU A 72 -13.23 25.32 3.38
N ALA A 73 -14.04 25.55 4.40
CA ALA A 73 -14.04 24.77 5.64
C ALA A 73 -14.43 23.31 5.40
N ALA A 74 -15.43 23.05 4.55
CA ALA A 74 -15.82 21.70 4.15
C ALA A 74 -14.70 20.99 3.38
N LEU A 75 -14.00 21.70 2.51
CA LEU A 75 -12.83 21.18 1.80
C LEU A 75 -11.70 20.81 2.78
N ALA A 76 -11.38 21.69 3.72
CA ALA A 76 -10.37 21.44 4.74
C ALA A 76 -10.72 20.22 5.61
N ALA A 77 -11.97 20.11 6.07
CA ALA A 77 -12.46 18.96 6.82
C ALA A 77 -12.33 17.66 6.01
N THR A 78 -12.63 17.69 4.72
CA THR A 78 -12.50 16.52 3.82
C THR A 78 -11.03 16.10 3.63
N ILE A 79 -10.11 17.06 3.51
CA ILE A 79 -8.68 16.80 3.41
C ILE A 79 -8.15 16.15 4.71
N VAL A 80 -8.56 16.64 5.87
CA VAL A 80 -8.19 16.08 7.18
C VAL A 80 -8.72 14.65 7.30
N MET A 81 -9.97 14.41 6.92
CA MET A 81 -10.58 13.08 6.91
C MET A 81 -9.79 12.12 6.03
N SER A 82 -9.50 12.51 4.79
CA SER A 82 -8.78 11.68 3.83
C SER A 82 -7.40 11.29 4.34
N ARG A 83 -6.62 12.26 4.84
CA ARG A 83 -5.27 12.01 5.37
C ARG A 83 -5.27 11.13 6.63
N ARG A 84 -6.29 11.26 7.48
CA ARG A 84 -6.40 10.41 8.68
C ARG A 84 -6.88 9.00 8.35
N ALA A 85 -7.87 8.87 7.47
CA ALA A 85 -8.34 7.57 7.01
C ALA A 85 -7.21 6.78 6.33
N GLU A 86 -6.40 7.44 5.50
CA GLU A 86 -5.22 6.86 4.88
C GLU A 86 -4.21 6.38 5.94
N ARG A 87 -3.88 7.22 6.94
CA ARG A 87 -2.97 6.84 8.03
C ARG A 87 -3.48 5.63 8.81
N ALA A 88 -4.77 5.61 9.13
CA ALA A 88 -5.39 4.51 9.88
C ALA A 88 -5.45 3.21 9.07
N ALA A 89 -5.66 3.30 7.74
CA ALA A 89 -5.60 2.14 6.86
C ALA A 89 -4.19 1.54 6.79
N TYR A 90 -3.17 2.39 6.65
CA TYR A 90 -1.78 1.92 6.65
C TYR A 90 -1.32 1.39 8.01
N ALA A 91 -1.79 1.95 9.13
CA ALA A 91 -1.48 1.43 10.46
C ALA A 91 -1.98 -0.01 10.68
N LYS A 92 -3.05 -0.42 10.02
CA LYS A 92 -3.52 -1.82 10.04
C LYS A 92 -2.67 -2.76 9.20
N LEU A 93 -1.98 -2.23 8.18
CA LEU A 93 -1.07 -2.99 7.33
C LEU A 93 0.34 -3.09 7.95
N ASP A 94 0.67 -2.20 8.89
CA ASP A 94 1.95 -2.26 9.61
C ASP A 94 2.01 -3.57 10.41
N GLY A 95 3.03 -4.39 10.14
CA GLY A 95 3.22 -5.71 10.74
C GLY A 95 2.48 -6.86 10.05
N GLN A 96 1.66 -6.62 9.03
CA GLN A 96 1.10 -7.71 8.23
C GLN A 96 2.10 -8.15 7.15
N PRO A 97 2.38 -9.45 7.02
CA PRO A 97 3.23 -9.94 5.96
C PRO A 97 2.60 -9.67 4.58
N GLY A 98 3.39 -9.17 3.63
CA GLY A 98 2.92 -8.82 2.29
C GLY A 98 2.62 -7.34 2.08
N ALA A 99 2.62 -6.54 3.13
CA ALA A 99 2.29 -5.13 3.05
C ALA A 99 3.26 -4.32 2.17
N ALA A 100 4.55 -4.66 2.20
CA ALA A 100 5.55 -4.04 1.32
C ALA A 100 5.32 -4.39 -0.15
N GLY A 101 4.94 -5.64 -0.44
CA GLY A 101 4.57 -6.07 -1.79
C GLY A 101 3.37 -5.30 -2.32
N ALA A 102 2.30 -5.19 -1.53
CA ALA A 102 1.11 -4.41 -1.87
C ALA A 102 1.42 -2.93 -2.10
N ALA A 103 2.30 -2.33 -1.27
CA ALA A 103 2.74 -0.95 -1.46
C ALA A 103 3.52 -0.77 -2.77
N LEU A 104 4.39 -1.70 -3.12
CA LEU A 104 5.16 -1.65 -4.37
C LEU A 104 4.28 -1.84 -5.61
N THR A 105 3.24 -2.67 -5.55
CA THR A 105 2.31 -2.84 -6.69
C THR A 105 1.47 -1.59 -6.95
N SER A 106 1.33 -0.69 -5.98
CA SER A 106 0.66 0.60 -6.17
C SER A 106 1.51 1.66 -6.88
N LEU A 107 2.79 1.37 -7.20
CA LEU A 107 3.66 2.28 -7.93
C LEU A 107 3.14 2.54 -9.35
N ARG A 108 3.16 3.81 -9.75
CA ARG A 108 2.72 4.26 -11.09
C ARG A 108 3.92 4.61 -11.95
N GLY A 109 3.76 4.59 -13.27
CA GLY A 109 4.75 5.15 -14.18
C GLY A 109 5.85 4.18 -14.64
N GLY A 110 5.49 2.97 -15.08
CA GLY A 110 6.44 2.07 -15.76
C GLY A 110 7.38 1.32 -14.83
N TRP A 111 6.93 1.05 -13.61
CA TRP A 111 7.58 0.15 -12.68
C TRP A 111 7.20 -1.31 -12.98
N PHE A 112 8.17 -2.20 -12.97
CA PHE A 112 7.96 -3.64 -12.93
C PHE A 112 8.01 -4.10 -11.49
N THR A 113 6.87 -4.49 -10.96
CA THR A 113 6.70 -4.93 -9.57
C THR A 113 6.09 -6.33 -9.54
N SER A 114 6.31 -7.06 -8.45
CA SER A 114 5.62 -8.32 -8.16
C SER A 114 5.02 -8.26 -6.77
N ALA A 115 3.81 -8.77 -6.61
CA ALA A 115 3.21 -8.97 -5.30
C ALA A 115 3.89 -10.12 -4.54
N GLU A 116 4.53 -11.04 -5.27
CA GLU A 116 5.27 -12.15 -4.68
C GLU A 116 6.66 -11.70 -4.23
N PRO A 117 7.12 -12.14 -3.05
CA PRO A 117 8.46 -11.87 -2.57
C PRO A 117 9.50 -12.55 -3.46
N VAL A 118 10.65 -11.91 -3.67
CA VAL A 118 11.78 -12.50 -4.42
C VAL A 118 12.69 -13.34 -3.53
N ALA A 119 12.64 -13.12 -2.22
CA ALA A 119 13.35 -13.92 -1.23
C ALA A 119 12.52 -14.03 0.06
N VAL A 120 12.59 -15.19 0.72
CA VAL A 120 11.89 -15.51 1.97
C VAL A 120 12.84 -16.24 2.89
N GLU A 121 12.91 -15.85 4.15
CA GLU A 121 13.69 -16.55 5.19
C GLU A 121 12.84 -16.71 6.45
N GLY A 122 12.83 -17.91 7.03
CA GLY A 122 12.16 -18.20 8.31
C GLY A 122 10.68 -18.52 8.23
N ALA A 123 10.12 -18.78 7.03
CA ALA A 123 8.78 -19.32 6.91
C ALA A 123 8.75 -20.78 7.44
N ARG A 124 8.07 -21.02 8.55
CA ARG A 124 7.82 -22.35 9.09
C ARG A 124 6.37 -22.74 8.80
N SER A 125 6.16 -23.91 8.23
CA SER A 125 4.83 -24.56 8.07
C SER A 125 3.72 -23.65 7.56
N GLY A 126 3.99 -22.76 6.56
CA GLY A 126 2.98 -21.90 5.95
C GLY A 126 2.64 -20.60 6.71
N SER A 127 3.27 -20.34 7.88
CA SER A 127 3.13 -19.07 8.59
C SER A 127 4.19 -18.07 8.13
N PHE A 128 3.76 -16.99 7.52
CA PHE A 128 4.63 -15.87 7.12
C PHE A 128 4.75 -14.78 8.19
N ALA A 129 4.07 -14.94 9.34
CA ALA A 129 4.00 -13.90 10.38
C ALA A 129 5.39 -13.54 10.97
N GLU A 130 6.30 -14.53 11.04
CA GLU A 130 7.66 -14.33 11.53
C GLU A 130 8.73 -14.43 10.43
N ALA A 131 8.31 -14.54 9.17
CA ALA A 131 9.22 -14.64 8.05
C ALA A 131 9.77 -13.26 7.67
N ALA A 132 11.03 -13.23 7.25
CA ALA A 132 11.57 -12.09 6.53
C ALA A 132 11.28 -12.26 5.04
N LEU A 133 10.73 -11.22 4.43
CA LEU A 133 10.33 -11.19 3.04
C LEU A 133 11.05 -10.04 2.33
N VAL A 134 11.56 -10.27 1.13
CA VAL A 134 12.12 -9.21 0.29
C VAL A 134 11.34 -9.10 -1.00
N TYR A 135 10.93 -7.89 -1.32
CA TYR A 135 10.23 -7.54 -2.56
C TYR A 135 11.13 -6.71 -3.45
N ARG A 136 10.89 -6.76 -4.75
CA ARG A 136 11.67 -6.07 -5.75
C ARG A 136 10.79 -5.26 -6.69
N ALA A 137 11.19 -4.00 -6.91
CA ALA A 137 10.63 -3.15 -7.94
C ALA A 137 11.75 -2.70 -8.88
N VAL A 138 11.53 -2.74 -10.18
CA VAL A 138 12.48 -2.29 -11.21
C VAL A 138 11.86 -1.14 -11.96
N GLY A 139 12.56 -0.01 -11.99
CA GLY A 139 12.06 1.20 -12.64
C GLY A 139 13.20 2.09 -13.15
N ARG A 140 12.86 3.26 -13.67
CA ARG A 140 13.85 4.22 -14.17
C ARG A 140 14.90 4.65 -13.13
N PRO A 141 14.63 4.72 -11.83
CA PRO A 141 15.67 4.99 -10.82
C PRO A 141 16.63 3.82 -10.57
N GLY A 142 16.37 2.63 -11.13
CA GLY A 142 17.14 1.42 -10.88
C GLY A 142 16.30 0.31 -10.24
N VAL A 143 16.95 -0.50 -9.42
CA VAL A 143 16.31 -1.59 -8.67
C VAL A 143 16.10 -1.15 -7.23
N VAL A 144 14.87 -1.27 -6.76
CA VAL A 144 14.48 -1.01 -5.37
C VAL A 144 14.13 -2.34 -4.71
N LEU A 145 14.84 -2.64 -3.63
CA LEU A 145 14.60 -3.80 -2.78
C LEU A 145 13.95 -3.34 -1.49
N VAL A 146 12.90 -4.00 -1.07
CA VAL A 146 12.18 -3.68 0.16
C VAL A 146 12.03 -4.93 1.00
N ALA A 147 12.59 -4.90 2.20
CA ALA A 147 12.46 -5.98 3.16
C ALA A 147 11.42 -5.68 4.22
N GLU A 148 10.65 -6.68 4.62
CA GLU A 148 9.75 -6.66 5.77
C GLU A 148 9.98 -7.88 6.66
N GLY A 149 9.56 -7.78 7.92
CA GLY A 149 9.71 -8.83 8.92
C GLY A 149 10.71 -8.49 10.02
N PRO A 150 11.12 -9.48 10.85
CA PRO A 150 12.04 -9.27 11.96
C PRO A 150 13.37 -8.65 11.53
N GLU A 151 13.79 -7.59 12.23
CA GLU A 151 14.86 -6.67 11.82
C GLU A 151 16.15 -7.38 11.37
N ALA A 152 16.72 -8.22 12.21
CA ALA A 152 18.00 -8.87 11.93
C ALA A 152 17.94 -9.80 10.70
N ARG A 153 16.83 -10.56 10.54
CA ARG A 153 16.63 -11.45 9.39
C ARG A 153 16.35 -10.66 8.11
N ALA A 154 15.48 -9.66 8.20
CA ALA A 154 15.13 -8.81 7.08
C ALA A 154 16.35 -8.08 6.53
N GLN A 155 17.22 -7.57 7.40
CA GLN A 155 18.44 -6.89 6.98
C GLN A 155 19.46 -7.84 6.33
N LYS A 156 19.67 -9.02 6.93
CA LYS A 156 20.54 -10.06 6.35
C LYS A 156 20.07 -10.48 4.97
N LEU A 157 18.77 -10.77 4.83
CA LEU A 157 18.17 -11.20 3.58
C LEU A 157 18.23 -10.09 2.51
N LEU A 158 17.98 -8.84 2.91
CA LEU A 158 18.05 -7.65 2.06
C LEU A 158 19.46 -7.46 1.49
N LEU A 159 20.49 -7.58 2.32
CA LEU A 159 21.89 -7.47 1.90
C LEU A 159 22.29 -8.62 0.97
N ALA A 160 21.83 -9.83 1.23
CA ALA A 160 22.08 -10.97 0.38
C ALA A 160 21.45 -10.79 -1.02
N GLU A 161 20.19 -10.31 -1.07
CA GLU A 161 19.49 -10.05 -2.32
C GLU A 161 20.09 -8.85 -3.07
N LYS A 162 20.54 -7.81 -2.36
CA LYS A 162 21.26 -6.68 -2.95
C LYS A 162 22.52 -7.14 -3.68
N LYS A 163 23.37 -7.95 -3.03
CA LYS A 163 24.58 -8.51 -3.66
C LYS A 163 24.24 -9.40 -4.86
N ARG A 164 23.13 -10.12 -4.81
CA ARG A 164 22.65 -10.98 -5.91
C ARG A 164 22.23 -10.13 -7.12
N VAL A 165 21.49 -9.05 -6.90
CA VAL A 165 21.05 -8.11 -7.94
C VAL A 165 22.26 -7.39 -8.57
N GLU A 166 23.19 -6.89 -7.76
CA GLU A 166 24.41 -6.21 -8.23
C GLU A 166 25.28 -7.11 -9.13
N ARG A 167 25.32 -8.42 -8.85
CA ARG A 167 26.04 -9.40 -9.66
C ARG A 167 25.39 -9.63 -11.03
N VAL A 168 24.07 -9.59 -11.10
CA VAL A 168 23.31 -9.90 -12.34
C VAL A 168 23.11 -8.66 -13.22
N ALA A 169 23.03 -7.50 -12.57
CA ALA A 169 22.86 -6.22 -13.23
C ALA A 169 23.96 -5.23 -12.79
N PRO A 170 25.23 -5.46 -13.17
CA PRO A 170 26.31 -4.55 -12.80
C PRO A 170 26.08 -3.18 -13.41
N GLY A 171 26.42 -2.13 -12.65
CA GLY A 171 26.22 -0.73 -13.08
C GLY A 171 24.80 -0.18 -12.90
N VAL A 172 23.84 -1.00 -12.47
CA VAL A 172 22.49 -0.54 -12.18
C VAL A 172 22.40 -0.10 -10.71
N PRO A 173 21.89 1.11 -10.41
CA PRO A 173 21.70 1.54 -9.03
C PRO A 173 20.75 0.61 -8.28
N VAL A 174 21.18 0.10 -7.11
CA VAL A 174 20.35 -0.74 -6.24
C VAL A 174 20.12 -0.03 -4.92
N THR A 175 18.88 0.34 -4.67
CA THR A 175 18.47 0.96 -3.41
C THR A 175 17.75 -0.05 -2.55
N ALA A 176 18.15 -0.15 -1.30
CA ALA A 176 17.61 -1.11 -0.33
C ALA A 176 16.88 -0.36 0.81
N TYR A 177 15.65 -0.74 1.07
CA TYR A 177 14.83 -0.21 2.17
C TYR A 177 14.34 -1.34 3.04
N ARG A 178 14.22 -1.08 4.33
CA ARG A 178 13.51 -1.93 5.29
C ARG A 178 12.25 -1.24 5.75
N VAL A 179 11.13 -1.95 5.74
CA VAL A 179 9.88 -1.46 6.33
C VAL A 179 9.98 -1.52 7.85
N GLY A 180 9.65 -0.43 8.50
CA GLY A 180 9.66 -0.34 9.95
C GLY A 180 9.39 1.08 10.43
N GLU A 181 9.20 1.22 11.74
CA GLU A 181 9.10 2.50 12.41
C GLU A 181 10.49 2.95 12.88
N GLY A 182 10.79 4.23 12.70
CA GLY A 182 12.06 4.81 13.13
C GLY A 182 12.70 5.70 12.07
N ASN A 183 13.77 6.40 12.45
CA ASN A 183 14.55 7.30 11.60
C ASN A 183 15.92 6.72 11.21
N ALA A 184 16.12 5.41 11.42
CA ALA A 184 17.38 4.78 11.03
C ALA A 184 17.56 4.83 9.50
N GLU A 185 18.80 4.90 9.06
CA GLU A 185 19.14 4.94 7.64
C GLU A 185 18.63 3.67 6.93
N GLY A 186 17.95 3.85 5.82
CA GLY A 186 17.33 2.73 5.09
C GLY A 186 16.00 2.24 5.64
N VAL A 187 15.55 2.71 6.80
CA VAL A 187 14.22 2.36 7.35
C VAL A 187 13.16 3.32 6.80
N VAL A 188 12.05 2.78 6.36
CA VAL A 188 10.94 3.54 5.79
C VAL A 188 9.61 2.99 6.27
N ALA A 189 8.77 3.85 6.84
CA ALA A 189 7.41 3.48 7.16
C ALA A 189 6.64 3.14 5.87
N ILE A 190 5.83 2.09 5.90
CA ILE A 190 5.11 1.57 4.73
C ILE A 190 4.31 2.66 4.00
N ARG A 191 3.66 3.57 4.74
CA ARG A 191 2.89 4.71 4.21
C ARG A 191 3.72 5.70 3.39
N LYS A 192 5.03 5.81 3.67
CA LYS A 192 5.97 6.71 2.98
C LYS A 192 6.71 6.02 1.84
N LEU A 193 6.67 4.68 1.79
CA LEU A 193 7.45 3.86 0.86
C LEU A 193 7.15 4.23 -0.59
N THR A 194 5.89 4.18 -0.99
CA THR A 194 5.46 4.49 -2.37
C THR A 194 5.88 5.90 -2.79
N SER A 195 5.64 6.90 -1.93
CA SER A 195 6.03 8.29 -2.22
C SER A 195 7.54 8.47 -2.31
N LYS A 196 8.32 7.79 -1.44
CA LYS A 196 9.78 7.86 -1.44
C LYS A 196 10.35 7.23 -2.70
N VAL A 197 9.84 6.07 -3.11
CA VAL A 197 10.27 5.37 -4.32
C VAL A 197 9.89 6.14 -5.59
N GLN A 198 8.68 6.71 -5.67
CA GLN A 198 8.25 7.50 -6.83
C GLN A 198 9.03 8.81 -7.03
N ARG A 199 9.58 9.40 -5.96
CA ARG A 199 10.37 10.65 -6.02
C ARG A 199 11.84 10.41 -6.34
N MET A 200 12.29 9.17 -6.48
CA MET A 200 13.68 8.87 -6.83
C MET A 200 14.02 9.39 -8.23
N ARG A 201 15.23 9.89 -8.38
CA ARG A 201 15.72 10.40 -9.67
C ARG A 201 15.85 9.27 -10.68
N ALA A 202 15.35 9.47 -11.89
CA ALA A 202 15.54 8.54 -13.00
C ALA A 202 17.00 8.52 -13.45
N THR A 203 17.57 7.34 -13.56
CA THR A 203 18.96 7.09 -14.00
C THR A 203 19.03 6.19 -15.23
N LEU A 204 17.99 5.37 -15.46
CA LEU A 204 17.90 4.42 -16.55
C LEU A 204 16.90 4.87 -17.62
N THR A 205 17.16 4.48 -18.86
CA THR A 205 16.21 4.60 -19.98
C THR A 205 15.11 3.53 -19.85
N LYS A 206 14.04 3.67 -20.62
CA LYS A 206 12.94 2.68 -20.61
C LYS A 206 13.40 1.31 -21.10
N GLU A 207 14.26 1.26 -22.09
CA GLU A 207 14.82 0.07 -22.70
C GLU A 207 15.73 -0.69 -21.75
N GLU A 208 16.57 0.05 -21.02
CA GLU A 208 17.43 -0.52 -19.97
C GLU A 208 16.61 -1.14 -18.85
N VAL A 209 15.54 -0.48 -18.41
CA VAL A 209 14.62 -1.02 -17.38
C VAL A 209 14.02 -2.36 -17.81
N VAL A 210 13.58 -2.48 -19.09
CA VAL A 210 13.04 -3.73 -19.63
C VAL A 210 14.12 -4.82 -19.63
N THR A 211 15.33 -4.49 -20.06
CA THR A 211 16.47 -5.41 -20.12
C THR A 211 16.87 -5.90 -18.74
N VAL A 212 16.99 -4.99 -17.77
CA VAL A 212 17.29 -5.31 -16.36
C VAL A 212 16.21 -6.19 -15.78
N ASN A 213 14.93 -5.84 -15.98
CA ASN A 213 13.82 -6.66 -15.49
C ASN A 213 13.85 -8.08 -16.08
N LYS A 214 14.17 -8.22 -17.38
CA LYS A 214 14.29 -9.52 -18.05
C LYS A 214 15.41 -10.38 -17.44
N ARG A 215 16.59 -9.78 -17.21
CA ARG A 215 17.71 -10.47 -16.55
C ARG A 215 17.37 -10.91 -15.12
N LEU A 216 16.73 -10.02 -14.34
CA LEU A 216 16.35 -10.30 -12.96
C LEU A 216 15.22 -11.34 -12.84
N ARG A 217 14.31 -11.41 -13.83
CA ARG A 217 13.29 -12.47 -13.89
C ARG A 217 13.89 -13.85 -14.19
N ALA A 218 14.96 -13.90 -14.99
CA ALA A 218 15.67 -15.15 -15.28
C ALA A 218 16.34 -15.76 -14.05
N LEU A 219 16.58 -14.99 -12.97
CA LEU A 219 17.06 -15.53 -11.69
C LEU A 219 16.08 -16.45 -10.97
N GLY A 220 14.84 -16.49 -11.42
CA GLY A 220 13.76 -17.19 -10.75
C GLY A 220 13.21 -16.44 -9.53
N GLY A 221 12.00 -16.79 -9.13
CA GLY A 221 11.39 -16.37 -7.87
C GLY A 221 11.84 -17.23 -6.70
N VAL A 222 11.19 -17.04 -5.56
CA VAL A 222 11.37 -17.89 -4.38
C VAL A 222 11.07 -19.34 -4.77
N LYS A 223 12.04 -20.21 -4.62
CA LYS A 223 11.75 -21.63 -4.50
C LYS A 223 11.09 -21.82 -3.15
N LEU A 224 9.77 -21.70 -3.09
CA LEU A 224 9.03 -22.15 -1.92
C LEU A 224 9.43 -23.61 -1.70
N PRO A 225 9.66 -24.04 -0.45
CA PRO A 225 9.91 -25.44 -0.14
C PRO A 225 8.59 -26.22 -0.28
N VAL A 226 8.07 -26.27 -1.49
CA VAL A 226 7.03 -27.22 -1.86
C VAL A 226 7.80 -28.53 -2.09
N PRO A 227 7.49 -29.62 -1.39
CA PRO A 227 8.10 -30.90 -1.66
C PRO A 227 7.95 -31.21 -3.16
N GLN A 228 9.09 -31.37 -3.84
CA GLN A 228 9.07 -31.71 -5.26
C GLN A 228 8.32 -33.05 -5.41
N GLY A 229 7.19 -33.03 -6.11
CA GLY A 229 6.40 -34.22 -6.37
C GLY A 229 4.91 -34.10 -5.99
N ILE A 230 4.47 -33.06 -5.33
CA ILE A 230 3.05 -32.86 -5.08
C ILE A 230 2.56 -31.76 -6.03
N ASP A 231 1.90 -32.16 -7.10
CA ASP A 231 1.10 -31.29 -7.95
C ASP A 231 -0.12 -30.84 -7.10
N PRO A 232 -0.24 -29.55 -6.72
CA PRO A 232 -1.34 -29.07 -5.88
C PRO A 232 -2.72 -29.29 -6.53
N MET A 233 -2.78 -29.40 -7.86
CA MET A 233 -4.00 -29.71 -8.61
C MET A 233 -4.35 -31.21 -8.61
N ARG A 234 -3.41 -32.10 -8.23
CA ARG A 234 -3.59 -33.55 -8.14
C ARG A 234 -3.53 -34.09 -6.72
N ALA A 235 -3.36 -33.25 -5.72
CA ALA A 235 -3.42 -33.65 -4.31
C ALA A 235 -4.83 -34.17 -3.98
N ARG A 236 -5.06 -35.46 -4.14
CA ARG A 236 -6.27 -36.10 -3.63
C ARG A 236 -6.22 -36.03 -2.11
N PRO A 237 -7.30 -35.56 -1.45
CA PRO A 237 -7.38 -35.57 0.01
C PRO A 237 -7.23 -37.02 0.50
N ASP A 238 -6.26 -37.25 1.40
CA ASP A 238 -6.02 -38.55 1.98
C ASP A 238 -7.24 -38.95 2.83
N ARG A 239 -8.08 -39.82 2.24
CA ARG A 239 -9.30 -40.35 2.88
C ARG A 239 -9.01 -41.15 4.16
N LYS A 240 -7.77 -41.59 4.36
CA LYS A 240 -7.35 -42.31 5.58
C LYS A 240 -7.15 -41.37 6.75
N ALA A 241 -6.70 -40.11 6.52
CA ALA A 241 -6.55 -39.13 7.56
C ALA A 241 -7.90 -38.60 8.07
N MET A 242 -8.98 -38.70 7.27
CA MET A 242 -10.34 -38.29 7.68
C MET A 242 -11.13 -39.39 8.43
N ARG A 243 -10.70 -40.63 8.43
CA ARG A 243 -11.26 -41.68 9.30
C ARG A 243 -10.42 -41.69 10.57
N GLY A 244 -10.77 -40.81 11.52
CA GLY A 244 -10.20 -40.84 12.85
C GLY A 244 -10.25 -42.24 13.47
N ARG A 245 -9.11 -42.65 13.95
CA ARG A 245 -9.01 -43.69 14.95
C ARG A 245 -9.30 -43.09 16.31
#